data_af67c9e68ccbab69743914a4156d6794
#
_entry.id   af67c9e68ccbab69743914a4156d6794
#
_cell.length_a   1.000
_cell.length_b   1.000
_cell.length_c   1.000
_cell.angle_alpha   90.00
_cell.angle_beta   90.00
_cell.angle_gamma   90.00
#
_symmetry.space_group_name_H-M   'P 1'
#
loop_
_entity.id
_entity.type
_entity.pdbx_description
1 polymer ?
#
loop_
_entity_poly.entity_id
_entity_poly.type
_entity_poly.pdbx_seq_one_letter_code
_entity_poly.pdbx_strand_id
1 'polypeptide(L)'
;MAETTNTTLKAAAYTAAGTERERVDLPVELFDGTVNMPVMHQAVKAFMGNQRLGLAYTKTRGLVTGGNQKPWKQKGTGRARQGSRRAPHFVGGGTVFGPTGRKYNQTVPRQIRALARKSALNARAREDALIVIDNFNYDKPSTKQVVSLLGAVGVSGKKVLILTDGPKPNVFLSGRNLQRTHVMPYADVSTYHVLWSDVVLIESNALGYQLDTVTEKPRAARPKSETKSRGAEKAEAKAERGAARKSAAKKTAHKAVAKSAKPKPEAKSVKKPAAKKSAGKKKGK
;
A
#
# COMPACT_ATOMS: atom_id res chain seq x y z
N MET A 1 27.58 2.57 38.41
CA MET A 1 26.81 3.78 38.03
C MET A 1 27.17 4.07 36.57
N ALA A 2 26.23 3.88 35.64
CA ALA A 2 26.48 4.17 34.25
C ALA A 2 26.45 5.69 34.07
N GLU A 3 27.56 6.27 33.65
CA GLU A 3 27.63 7.67 33.27
C GLU A 3 26.63 7.93 32.13
N THR A 4 25.56 8.64 32.44
CA THR A 4 24.67 9.23 31.46
C THR A 4 25.41 10.40 30.81
N THR A 5 26.24 10.10 29.84
CA THR A 5 26.72 11.13 28.92
C THR A 5 25.50 11.69 28.20
N ASN A 6 25.07 12.90 28.59
CA ASN A 6 24.06 13.68 27.87
C ASN A 6 24.63 14.07 26.50
N THR A 7 24.71 13.10 25.61
CA THR A 7 25.11 13.33 24.24
C THR A 7 23.88 13.92 23.54
N THR A 8 23.88 15.23 23.31
CA THR A 8 22.85 15.89 22.50
C THR A 8 22.89 15.27 21.09
N LEU A 9 21.81 14.63 20.70
CA LEU A 9 21.66 14.06 19.37
C LEU A 9 21.41 15.20 18.38
N LYS A 10 22.10 15.17 17.24
CA LYS A 10 21.95 16.17 16.16
C LYS A 10 21.28 15.53 14.96
N ALA A 11 20.34 16.24 14.35
CA ALA A 11 19.68 15.81 13.12
C ALA A 11 20.07 16.73 11.95
N ALA A 12 20.09 16.16 10.73
CA ALA A 12 20.21 16.96 9.52
C ALA A 12 18.93 17.79 9.34
N ALA A 13 19.08 19.06 8.95
CA ALA A 13 17.97 19.96 8.73
C ALA A 13 17.90 20.39 7.27
N TYR A 14 16.66 20.53 6.76
CA TYR A 14 16.40 20.97 5.39
C TYR A 14 15.25 21.99 5.39
N THR A 15 15.23 22.84 4.37
CA THR A 15 14.08 23.70 4.11
C THR A 15 12.93 22.91 3.46
N ALA A 16 11.75 23.47 3.39
CA ALA A 16 10.61 22.89 2.69
C ALA A 16 10.86 22.65 1.19
N ALA A 17 11.81 23.36 0.58
CA ALA A 17 12.24 23.15 -0.81
C ALA A 17 13.35 22.10 -0.96
N GLY A 18 13.93 21.61 0.14
CA GLY A 18 14.97 20.61 0.15
C GLY A 18 16.41 21.18 0.11
N THR A 19 16.60 22.44 0.48
CA THR A 19 17.92 23.04 0.67
C THR A 19 18.50 22.59 2.00
N GLU A 20 19.73 22.14 2.03
CA GLU A 20 20.41 21.69 3.24
C GLU A 20 20.70 22.86 4.17
N ARG A 21 20.53 22.63 5.48
CA ARG A 21 20.82 23.56 6.56
C ARG A 21 21.85 22.96 7.52
N GLU A 22 22.30 23.77 8.46
CA GLU A 22 23.12 23.28 9.57
C GLU A 22 22.36 22.24 10.40
N ARG A 23 23.11 21.28 10.97
CA ARG A 23 22.54 20.27 11.84
C ARG A 23 21.95 20.91 13.10
N VAL A 24 20.75 20.51 13.46
CA VAL A 24 20.01 21.05 14.59
C VAL A 24 20.08 20.08 15.76
N ASP A 25 20.27 20.64 16.97
CA ASP A 25 20.22 19.87 18.21
C ASP A 25 18.78 19.45 18.51
N LEU A 26 18.60 18.16 18.81
CA LEU A 26 17.30 17.62 19.14
C LEU A 26 16.94 17.88 20.62
N PRO A 27 15.65 18.13 20.97
CA PRO A 27 15.24 18.39 22.33
C PRO A 27 15.50 17.17 23.23
N VAL A 28 16.29 17.35 24.27
CA VAL A 28 16.73 16.27 25.19
C VAL A 28 15.55 15.56 25.87
N GLU A 29 14.44 16.26 26.09
CA GLU A 29 13.23 15.68 26.69
C GLU A 29 12.66 14.50 25.86
N LEU A 30 12.74 14.62 24.55
CA LEU A 30 12.25 13.60 23.60
C LEU A 30 13.37 12.66 23.14
N PHE A 31 14.62 13.14 23.09
CA PHE A 31 15.78 12.45 22.52
C PHE A 31 16.90 12.30 23.57
N ASP A 32 16.64 11.47 24.59
CA ASP A 32 17.62 11.11 25.63
C ASP A 32 18.66 10.06 25.16
N GLY A 33 18.55 9.63 23.92
CA GLY A 33 19.40 8.58 23.36
C GLY A 33 19.09 7.16 23.89
N THR A 34 18.17 6.95 24.82
CA THR A 34 17.89 5.61 25.34
C THR A 34 17.05 4.78 24.37
N VAL A 35 17.46 3.53 24.12
CA VAL A 35 16.76 2.60 23.23
C VAL A 35 16.37 1.35 24.03
N ASN A 36 15.07 1.13 24.22
CA ASN A 36 14.53 -0.01 24.95
C ASN A 36 13.86 -1.00 23.98
N MET A 37 14.60 -1.98 23.50
CA MET A 37 14.15 -2.99 22.54
C MET A 37 12.94 -3.82 22.99
N PRO A 38 12.90 -4.36 24.24
CA PRO A 38 11.75 -5.12 24.73
C PRO A 38 10.43 -4.35 24.67
N VAL A 39 10.45 -3.08 25.03
CA VAL A 39 9.27 -2.22 25.05
C VAL A 39 8.80 -1.91 23.61
N MET A 40 9.72 -1.64 22.70
CA MET A 40 9.41 -1.47 21.28
C MET A 40 8.79 -2.72 20.69
N HIS A 41 9.37 -3.90 20.94
CA HIS A 41 8.84 -5.17 20.48
C HIS A 41 7.40 -5.41 20.98
N GLN A 42 7.15 -5.18 22.27
CA GLN A 42 5.81 -5.32 22.85
C GLN A 42 4.78 -4.40 22.17
N ALA A 43 5.15 -3.13 21.91
CA ALA A 43 4.27 -2.17 21.24
C ALA A 43 3.97 -2.57 19.79
N VAL A 44 4.97 -3.02 19.03
CA VAL A 44 4.80 -3.49 17.65
C VAL A 44 3.96 -4.77 17.60
N LYS A 45 4.20 -5.73 18.50
CA LYS A 45 3.41 -6.97 18.60
C LYS A 45 1.94 -6.67 18.84
N ALA A 46 1.64 -5.75 19.76
CA ALA A 46 0.27 -5.33 20.06
C ALA A 46 -0.37 -4.62 18.86
N PHE A 47 0.36 -3.71 18.20
CA PHE A 47 -0.12 -3.00 17.00
C PHE A 47 -0.49 -3.96 15.88
N MET A 48 0.40 -4.91 15.54
CA MET A 48 0.14 -5.91 14.51
C MET A 48 -0.97 -6.89 14.91
N GLY A 49 -1.05 -7.27 16.20
CA GLY A 49 -2.13 -8.11 16.73
C GLY A 49 -3.50 -7.45 16.55
N ASN A 50 -3.59 -6.15 16.85
CA ASN A 50 -4.84 -5.39 16.76
C ASN A 50 -5.33 -5.18 15.31
N GLN A 51 -4.47 -5.32 14.31
CA GLN A 51 -4.85 -5.27 12.90
C GLN A 51 -5.48 -6.58 12.39
N ARG A 52 -5.32 -7.69 13.14
CA ARG A 52 -5.88 -8.99 12.73
C ARG A 52 -7.40 -8.99 12.88
N LEU A 53 -8.08 -9.25 11.78
CA LEU A 53 -9.56 -9.24 11.74
C LEU A 53 -10.19 -10.51 12.35
N GLY A 54 -9.48 -11.65 12.37
CA GLY A 54 -9.96 -12.89 12.96
C GLY A 54 -11.21 -13.46 12.28
N LEU A 55 -11.27 -13.41 10.96
CA LEU A 55 -12.43 -13.76 10.14
C LEU A 55 -12.66 -15.27 9.96
N ALA A 56 -11.77 -16.12 10.46
CA ALA A 56 -11.93 -17.57 10.36
C ALA A 56 -13.19 -18.00 11.12
N TYR A 57 -14.16 -18.57 10.39
CA TYR A 57 -15.45 -18.97 10.95
C TYR A 57 -15.97 -20.24 10.27
N THR A 58 -16.51 -21.15 11.06
CA THR A 58 -17.18 -22.36 10.57
C THR A 58 -18.63 -22.39 10.98
N LYS A 59 -19.49 -22.98 10.15
CA LYS A 59 -20.91 -23.10 10.45
C LYS A 59 -21.13 -24.24 11.44
N THR A 60 -21.66 -23.91 12.60
CA THR A 60 -22.17 -24.89 13.56
C THR A 60 -23.50 -25.51 13.05
N ARG A 61 -23.94 -26.59 13.68
CA ARG A 61 -25.17 -27.26 13.33
C ARG A 61 -26.41 -26.34 13.18
N GLY A 62 -26.47 -25.28 14.00
CA GLY A 62 -27.58 -24.31 13.93
C GLY A 62 -27.52 -23.41 12.71
N LEU A 63 -26.31 -23.10 12.20
CA LEU A 63 -26.09 -22.17 11.10
C LEU A 63 -26.09 -22.81 9.70
N VAL A 64 -26.04 -24.16 9.65
CA VAL A 64 -26.14 -24.87 8.36
C VAL A 64 -27.59 -24.82 7.90
N THR A 65 -27.82 -24.42 6.65
CA THR A 65 -29.16 -24.37 6.04
C THR A 65 -29.70 -25.79 5.77
N GLY A 66 -30.99 -26.01 5.97
CA GLY A 66 -31.68 -27.27 5.69
C GLY A 66 -31.88 -28.17 6.92
N GLY A 67 -32.39 -29.37 6.73
CA GLY A 67 -32.55 -30.40 7.77
C GLY A 67 -33.50 -30.03 8.92
N ASN A 68 -34.56 -29.29 8.65
CA ASN A 68 -35.56 -28.89 9.67
C ASN A 68 -36.42 -30.04 10.15
N GLN A 69 -36.58 -31.08 9.33
CA GLN A 69 -37.40 -32.25 9.65
C GLN A 69 -36.55 -33.40 10.18
N LYS A 70 -37.07 -34.19 11.12
CA LYS A 70 -36.46 -35.42 11.60
C LYS A 70 -36.31 -36.43 10.45
N PRO A 71 -35.10 -37.01 10.21
CA PRO A 71 -34.86 -37.87 9.04
C PRO A 71 -35.76 -39.11 8.98
N TRP A 72 -36.09 -39.72 10.12
CA TRP A 72 -36.97 -40.88 10.26
C TRP A 72 -37.58 -40.96 11.66
N LYS A 73 -38.53 -41.86 11.85
CA LYS A 73 -39.20 -42.11 13.13
C LYS A 73 -38.24 -42.58 14.20
N GLN A 74 -38.57 -42.35 15.49
CA GLN A 74 -37.73 -42.64 16.64
C GLN A 74 -37.43 -44.14 16.84
N LYS A 75 -38.44 -44.99 16.51
CA LYS A 75 -38.36 -46.45 16.62
C LYS A 75 -38.99 -47.11 15.38
N GLY A 76 -38.74 -48.42 15.16
CA GLY A 76 -39.35 -49.19 14.06
C GLY A 76 -38.68 -49.08 12.69
N THR A 77 -37.47 -48.49 12.60
CA THR A 77 -36.72 -48.33 11.31
C THR A 77 -35.48 -49.19 11.20
N GLY A 78 -35.07 -49.91 12.27
CA GLY A 78 -33.79 -50.63 12.31
C GLY A 78 -32.51 -49.77 12.22
N ARG A 79 -32.65 -48.44 12.10
CA ARG A 79 -31.55 -47.48 11.96
C ARG A 79 -31.24 -46.77 13.28
N ALA A 80 -29.99 -46.26 13.41
CA ALA A 80 -29.62 -45.44 14.53
C ALA A 80 -30.50 -44.18 14.63
N ARG A 81 -30.85 -43.77 15.83
CA ARG A 81 -31.71 -42.62 16.09
C ARG A 81 -31.02 -41.33 15.64
N GLN A 82 -31.70 -40.51 14.85
CA GLN A 82 -31.15 -39.24 14.36
C GLN A 82 -32.15 -38.09 14.54
N GLY A 83 -31.66 -36.92 15.00
CA GLY A 83 -32.48 -35.74 15.20
C GLY A 83 -32.51 -34.81 14.00
N SER A 84 -31.36 -34.68 13.29
CA SER A 84 -31.24 -33.76 12.16
C SER A 84 -30.12 -34.22 11.21
N ARG A 85 -30.27 -33.95 9.91
CA ARG A 85 -29.24 -34.15 8.90
C ARG A 85 -28.10 -33.16 8.99
N ARG A 86 -28.28 -32.08 9.77
CA ARG A 86 -27.21 -31.06 10.02
C ARG A 86 -26.21 -31.49 11.11
N ALA A 87 -26.38 -32.65 11.71
CA ALA A 87 -25.45 -33.14 12.72
C ALA A 87 -24.03 -33.36 12.14
N PRO A 88 -22.96 -33.22 12.94
CA PRO A 88 -21.56 -33.19 12.45
C PRO A 88 -21.14 -34.50 11.75
N HIS A 89 -21.76 -35.64 12.10
CA HIS A 89 -21.43 -36.94 11.50
C HIS A 89 -22.05 -37.14 10.11
N PHE A 90 -22.91 -36.24 9.65
CA PHE A 90 -23.46 -36.28 8.30
C PHE A 90 -22.58 -35.44 7.35
N VAL A 91 -22.42 -35.89 6.11
CA VAL A 91 -21.80 -35.15 5.04
C VAL A 91 -22.59 -33.85 4.80
N GLY A 92 -21.91 -32.72 4.83
CA GLY A 92 -22.53 -31.41 4.76
C GLY A 92 -23.16 -30.92 6.08
N GLY A 93 -22.96 -31.62 7.19
CA GLY A 93 -23.35 -31.19 8.53
C GLY A 93 -22.49 -30.07 9.09
N GLY A 94 -22.83 -29.57 10.27
CA GLY A 94 -22.08 -28.51 10.95
C GLY A 94 -20.80 -29.02 11.60
N THR A 95 -19.84 -28.12 11.77
CA THR A 95 -18.59 -28.39 12.52
C THR A 95 -18.83 -28.19 14.01
N VAL A 96 -18.30 -29.06 14.88
CA VAL A 96 -18.49 -28.97 16.33
C VAL A 96 -17.54 -27.94 16.94
N PHE A 97 -16.23 -28.15 16.82
CA PHE A 97 -15.17 -27.32 17.40
C PHE A 97 -14.37 -26.59 16.31
N GLY A 98 -15.06 -25.99 15.36
CA GLY A 98 -14.40 -25.22 14.33
C GLY A 98 -13.98 -23.84 14.80
N PRO A 99 -13.14 -23.13 14.05
CA PRO A 99 -12.78 -21.76 14.36
C PRO A 99 -14.01 -20.87 14.39
N THR A 100 -14.08 -20.02 15.40
CA THR A 100 -15.07 -18.94 15.53
C THR A 100 -14.37 -17.60 15.45
N GLY A 101 -15.00 -16.60 14.86
CA GLY A 101 -14.46 -15.25 14.76
C GLY A 101 -14.06 -14.73 16.15
N ARG A 102 -12.78 -14.45 16.32
CA ARG A 102 -12.24 -13.91 17.59
C ARG A 102 -11.50 -12.61 17.36
N LYS A 103 -11.54 -11.74 18.35
CA LYS A 103 -10.73 -10.53 18.37
C LYS A 103 -9.33 -10.84 18.89
N TYR A 104 -8.31 -10.23 18.29
CA TYR A 104 -6.90 -10.36 18.71
C TYR A 104 -6.41 -9.11 19.46
N ASN A 105 -7.32 -8.36 20.08
CA ASN A 105 -6.99 -7.11 20.76
C ASN A 105 -6.00 -7.33 21.89
N GLN A 106 -4.90 -6.58 21.85
CA GLN A 106 -3.90 -6.49 22.89
C GLN A 106 -3.84 -5.06 23.38
N THR A 107 -4.06 -4.86 24.68
CA THR A 107 -3.99 -3.54 25.30
C THR A 107 -2.60 -3.34 25.92
N VAL A 108 -1.96 -2.22 25.56
CA VAL A 108 -0.67 -1.80 26.12
C VAL A 108 -0.88 -0.50 26.90
N PRO A 109 -0.41 -0.38 28.14
CA PRO A 109 -0.49 0.83 28.93
C PRO A 109 0.07 2.06 28.19
N ARG A 110 -0.51 3.24 28.46
CA ARG A 110 -0.12 4.50 27.79
C ARG A 110 1.37 4.82 27.99
N GLN A 111 1.88 4.63 29.21
CA GLN A 111 3.29 4.88 29.54
C GLN A 111 4.23 4.01 28.70
N ILE A 112 3.93 2.71 28.57
CA ILE A 112 4.73 1.78 27.74
C ILE A 112 4.69 2.19 26.28
N ARG A 113 3.53 2.62 25.74
CA ARG A 113 3.43 3.12 24.36
C ARG A 113 4.25 4.39 24.12
N ALA A 114 4.23 5.32 25.10
CA ALA A 114 5.02 6.54 25.04
C ALA A 114 6.52 6.24 25.08
N LEU A 115 6.97 5.37 25.99
CA LEU A 115 8.36 4.94 26.08
C LEU A 115 8.83 4.21 24.83
N ALA A 116 7.98 3.34 24.25
CA ALA A 116 8.29 2.64 23.00
C ALA A 116 8.47 3.62 21.83
N ARG A 117 7.59 4.64 21.71
CA ARG A 117 7.69 5.68 20.69
C ARG A 117 8.97 6.50 20.84
N LYS A 118 9.28 6.94 22.08
CA LYS A 118 10.51 7.66 22.39
C LYS A 118 11.75 6.83 22.00
N SER A 119 11.80 5.57 22.40
CA SER A 119 12.89 4.65 22.08
C SER A 119 13.06 4.44 20.56
N ALA A 120 11.98 4.36 19.79
CA ALA A 120 12.05 4.20 18.34
C ALA A 120 12.58 5.47 17.64
N LEU A 121 12.17 6.65 18.09
CA LEU A 121 12.70 7.93 17.59
C LEU A 121 14.18 8.09 17.92
N ASN A 122 14.60 7.70 19.14
CA ASN A 122 16.00 7.68 19.53
C ASN A 122 16.85 6.73 18.69
N ALA A 123 16.32 5.56 18.35
CA ALA A 123 17.00 4.62 17.47
C ALA A 123 17.23 5.25 16.07
N ARG A 124 16.21 5.89 15.50
CA ARG A 124 16.33 6.57 14.20
C ARG A 124 17.27 7.79 14.24
N ALA A 125 17.28 8.53 15.35
CA ALA A 125 18.20 9.64 15.54
C ALA A 125 19.68 9.16 15.63
N ARG A 126 19.94 8.03 16.29
CA ARG A 126 21.27 7.40 16.34
C ARG A 126 21.76 6.86 14.99
N GLU A 127 20.83 6.46 14.12
CA GLU A 127 21.11 5.97 12.77
C GLU A 127 21.26 7.11 11.73
N ASP A 128 21.24 8.38 12.14
CA ASP A 128 21.16 9.56 11.26
C ASP A 128 20.01 9.49 10.24
N ALA A 129 18.97 8.73 10.57
CA ALA A 129 17.79 8.51 9.74
C ALA A 129 16.64 9.48 10.06
N LEU A 130 16.88 10.44 10.96
CA LEU A 130 15.92 11.47 11.34
C LEU A 130 16.35 12.79 10.71
N ILE A 131 15.45 13.44 10.00
CA ILE A 131 15.67 14.69 9.30
C ILE A 131 14.60 15.69 9.74
N VAL A 132 15.03 16.89 10.07
CA VAL A 132 14.14 17.98 10.46
C VAL A 132 13.87 18.87 9.24
N ILE A 133 12.60 19.23 9.02
CA ILE A 133 12.19 20.13 7.95
C ILE A 133 11.52 21.35 8.60
N ASP A 134 11.69 22.53 8.01
CA ASP A 134 11.15 23.78 8.54
C ASP A 134 9.63 23.70 8.76
N ASN A 135 8.86 23.96 7.76
CA ASN A 135 7.39 23.91 7.82
C ASN A 135 6.82 23.48 6.47
N PHE A 136 5.89 22.54 6.49
CA PHE A 136 5.13 22.15 5.30
C PHE A 136 3.95 23.09 5.11
N ASN A 137 4.09 24.05 4.21
CA ASN A 137 3.00 24.97 3.86
C ASN A 137 2.63 24.79 2.39
N TYR A 138 1.62 23.97 2.13
CA TYR A 138 1.11 23.71 0.77
C TYR A 138 -0.29 24.33 0.63
N ASP A 139 -0.42 25.39 -0.17
CA ASP A 139 -1.69 26.02 -0.48
C ASP A 139 -2.63 25.06 -1.23
N LYS A 140 -2.07 24.27 -2.14
CA LYS A 140 -2.79 23.26 -2.93
C LYS A 140 -2.08 21.91 -2.87
N PRO A 141 -2.82 20.79 -2.87
CA PRO A 141 -2.20 19.47 -2.90
C PRO A 141 -1.39 19.27 -4.18
N SER A 142 -0.09 18.91 -4.05
CA SER A 142 0.82 18.72 -5.16
C SER A 142 1.82 17.60 -4.88
N THR A 143 1.64 16.44 -5.51
CA THR A 143 2.57 15.30 -5.41
C THR A 143 3.95 15.63 -5.96
N LYS A 144 4.04 16.53 -6.96
CA LYS A 144 5.30 16.95 -7.58
C LYS A 144 6.22 17.67 -6.59
N GLN A 145 5.66 18.49 -5.70
CA GLN A 145 6.43 19.17 -4.64
C GLN A 145 7.05 18.15 -3.68
N VAL A 146 6.27 17.17 -3.20
CA VAL A 146 6.80 16.12 -2.33
C VAL A 146 7.88 15.28 -3.02
N VAL A 147 7.68 14.90 -4.29
CA VAL A 147 8.69 14.15 -5.06
C VAL A 147 9.98 14.97 -5.23
N SER A 148 9.88 16.28 -5.51
CA SER A 148 11.06 17.15 -5.64
C SER A 148 11.80 17.28 -4.31
N LEU A 149 11.09 17.42 -3.19
CA LEU A 149 11.66 17.43 -1.85
C LEU A 149 12.41 16.13 -1.53
N LEU A 150 11.76 14.96 -1.73
CA LEU A 150 12.40 13.66 -1.49
C LEU A 150 13.63 13.43 -2.39
N GLY A 151 13.60 13.98 -3.61
CA GLY A 151 14.76 13.97 -4.52
C GLY A 151 15.89 14.87 -4.06
N ALA A 152 15.59 16.06 -3.53
CA ALA A 152 16.57 17.01 -3.02
C ALA A 152 17.26 16.50 -1.75
N VAL A 153 16.50 15.88 -0.85
CA VAL A 153 17.01 15.26 0.39
C VAL A 153 17.74 13.93 0.12
N GLY A 154 17.66 13.37 -1.10
CA GLY A 154 18.37 12.13 -1.47
C GLY A 154 17.74 10.86 -0.91
N VAL A 155 16.47 10.89 -0.50
CA VAL A 155 15.75 9.75 0.08
C VAL A 155 14.80 9.04 -0.90
N SER A 156 14.94 9.34 -2.19
CA SER A 156 14.16 8.71 -3.26
C SER A 156 14.31 7.18 -3.24
N GLY A 157 13.17 6.48 -3.17
CA GLY A 157 13.13 4.99 -3.16
C GLY A 157 13.21 4.34 -1.78
N LYS A 158 13.56 5.08 -0.72
CA LYS A 158 13.47 4.61 0.68
C LYS A 158 12.02 4.70 1.19
N LYS A 159 11.74 4.00 2.29
CA LYS A 159 10.48 4.18 3.03
C LYS A 159 10.57 5.44 3.87
N VAL A 160 9.73 6.40 3.58
CA VAL A 160 9.75 7.72 4.22
C VAL A 160 8.48 7.93 5.04
N LEU A 161 8.66 8.37 6.28
CA LEU A 161 7.59 8.81 7.16
C LEU A 161 7.67 10.34 7.31
N ILE A 162 6.64 11.05 6.92
CA ILE A 162 6.54 12.51 7.06
C ILE A 162 5.62 12.81 8.25
N LEU A 163 6.16 13.50 9.25
CA LEU A 163 5.47 13.89 10.46
C LEU A 163 5.23 15.41 10.46
N THR A 164 3.96 15.79 10.48
CA THR A 164 3.53 17.19 10.44
C THR A 164 3.11 17.68 11.83
N ASP A 165 3.22 18.98 12.05
CA ASP A 165 2.62 19.64 13.19
C ASP A 165 1.11 19.78 12.99
N GLY A 166 0.37 18.86 13.62
CA GLY A 166 -1.07 18.76 13.46
C GLY A 166 -1.53 18.20 12.08
N PRO A 167 -2.85 18.14 11.84
CA PRO A 167 -3.42 17.62 10.61
C PRO A 167 -3.32 18.64 9.47
N LYS A 168 -2.47 18.35 8.47
CA LYS A 168 -2.29 19.17 7.25
C LYS A 168 -2.86 18.43 6.04
N PRO A 169 -4.13 18.66 5.64
CA PRO A 169 -4.79 17.89 4.59
C PRO A 169 -4.11 18.00 3.23
N ASN A 170 -3.57 19.17 2.88
CA ASN A 170 -2.90 19.37 1.60
C ASN A 170 -1.59 18.56 1.50
N VAL A 171 -0.83 18.46 2.59
CA VAL A 171 0.39 17.65 2.67
C VAL A 171 0.06 16.17 2.61
N PHE A 172 -0.97 15.74 3.35
CA PHE A 172 -1.46 14.36 3.32
C PHE A 172 -1.90 13.92 1.92
N LEU A 173 -2.72 14.73 1.23
CA LEU A 173 -3.17 14.45 -0.13
C LEU A 173 -2.00 14.42 -1.13
N SER A 174 -0.97 15.25 -0.92
CA SER A 174 0.23 15.30 -1.75
C SER A 174 1.11 14.05 -1.61
N GLY A 175 1.21 13.49 -0.39
CA GLY A 175 2.03 12.31 -0.11
C GLY A 175 1.30 10.98 -0.27
N ARG A 176 -0.03 10.93 -0.14
CA ARG A 176 -0.84 9.71 -0.11
C ARG A 176 -0.66 8.79 -1.32
N ASN A 177 -0.49 9.36 -2.51
CA ASN A 177 -0.34 8.59 -3.75
C ASN A 177 1.08 8.05 -3.99
N LEU A 178 2.06 8.46 -3.18
CA LEU A 178 3.43 8.01 -3.33
C LEU A 178 3.63 6.66 -2.64
N GLN A 179 4.18 5.70 -3.38
CA GLN A 179 4.58 4.42 -2.81
C GLN A 179 5.68 4.63 -1.77
N ARG A 180 5.66 3.86 -0.68
CA ARG A 180 6.65 3.90 0.40
C ARG A 180 6.72 5.24 1.14
N THR A 181 5.72 6.10 1.02
CA THR A 181 5.63 7.37 1.77
C THR A 181 4.37 7.36 2.62
N HIS A 182 4.52 7.62 3.92
CA HIS A 182 3.40 7.84 4.83
C HIS A 182 3.47 9.26 5.38
N VAL A 183 2.33 9.93 5.40
CA VAL A 183 2.18 11.27 5.97
C VAL A 183 1.18 11.19 7.11
N MET A 184 1.56 11.66 8.29
CA MET A 184 0.67 11.69 9.45
C MET A 184 1.07 12.79 10.44
N PRO A 185 0.15 13.24 11.32
CA PRO A 185 0.49 14.13 12.42
C PRO A 185 1.46 13.48 13.40
N TYR A 186 2.37 14.25 13.97
CA TYR A 186 3.31 13.76 15.00
C TYR A 186 2.60 13.15 16.22
N ALA A 187 1.43 13.68 16.58
CA ALA A 187 0.64 13.16 17.71
C ALA A 187 0.17 11.70 17.51
N ASP A 188 -0.17 11.33 16.27
CA ASP A 188 -0.76 10.04 15.93
C ASP A 188 0.27 8.95 15.60
N VAL A 189 1.56 9.30 15.60
CA VAL A 189 2.62 8.36 15.24
C VAL A 189 2.74 7.24 16.27
N SER A 190 2.76 6.00 15.79
CA SER A 190 3.05 4.82 16.62
C SER A 190 4.49 4.33 16.39
N THR A 191 5.00 3.54 17.35
CA THR A 191 6.29 2.85 17.25
C THR A 191 6.45 2.07 15.94
N TYR A 192 5.36 1.44 15.47
CA TYR A 192 5.36 0.67 14.22
C TYR A 192 5.68 1.56 13.00
N HIS A 193 5.07 2.75 12.89
CA HIS A 193 5.30 3.65 11.77
C HIS A 193 6.75 4.14 11.70
N VAL A 194 7.34 4.47 12.86
CA VAL A 194 8.75 4.90 12.94
C VAL A 194 9.70 3.77 12.53
N LEU A 195 9.47 2.55 13.01
CA LEU A 195 10.31 1.38 12.67
C LEU A 195 10.09 0.86 11.24
N TRP A 196 8.89 1.06 10.68
CA TRP A 196 8.58 0.71 9.28
C TRP A 196 9.33 1.57 8.28
N SER A 197 9.55 2.84 8.62
CA SER A 197 10.24 3.80 7.75
C SER A 197 11.75 3.66 7.85
N ASP A 198 12.46 3.83 6.73
CA ASP A 198 13.92 3.92 6.68
C ASP A 198 14.40 5.32 7.08
N VAL A 199 13.62 6.36 6.75
CA VAL A 199 13.89 7.76 7.06
C VAL A 199 12.63 8.43 7.60
N VAL A 200 12.80 9.24 8.64
CA VAL A 200 11.72 10.02 9.27
C VAL A 200 11.97 11.50 9.03
N LEU A 201 11.05 12.16 8.36
CA LEU A 201 11.05 13.61 8.16
C LEU A 201 10.10 14.24 9.19
N ILE A 202 10.62 15.09 10.07
CA ILE A 202 9.83 15.73 11.13
C ILE A 202 9.81 17.23 10.89
N GLU A 203 8.66 17.83 10.98
CA GLU A 203 8.49 19.28 10.96
C GLU A 203 9.03 19.90 12.26
N SER A 204 9.78 20.99 12.16
CA SER A 204 10.40 21.65 13.31
C SER A 204 9.39 22.07 14.39
N ASN A 205 8.24 22.59 13.97
CA ASN A 205 7.15 22.97 14.87
C ASN A 205 6.61 21.79 15.69
N ALA A 206 6.60 20.57 15.10
CA ALA A 206 6.16 19.36 15.80
C ALA A 206 7.10 18.96 16.95
N LEU A 207 8.34 19.44 16.94
CA LEU A 207 9.34 19.25 18.00
C LEU A 207 9.36 20.40 19.02
N GLY A 208 8.53 21.43 18.82
CA GLY A 208 8.38 22.55 19.74
C GLY A 208 9.38 23.69 19.52
N TYR A 209 10.13 23.71 18.42
CA TYR A 209 11.00 24.84 18.08
C TYR A 209 10.80 25.27 16.63
N GLN A 210 10.98 26.56 16.40
CA GLN A 210 10.93 27.13 15.05
C GLN A 210 12.35 27.33 14.53
N LEU A 211 12.60 26.89 13.32
CA LEU A 211 13.82 27.19 12.59
C LEU A 211 13.62 28.52 11.86
N ASP A 212 14.64 29.38 11.92
CA ASP A 212 14.60 30.66 11.21
C ASP A 212 14.38 30.44 9.72
N THR A 213 13.51 31.26 9.12
CA THR A 213 13.23 31.22 7.68
C THR A 213 14.46 31.65 6.89
N VAL A 214 15.06 30.73 6.16
CA VAL A 214 16.12 31.05 5.21
C VAL A 214 15.48 31.64 3.95
N THR A 215 15.88 32.84 3.57
CA THR A 215 15.54 33.44 2.28
C THR A 215 16.17 32.58 1.18
N GLU A 216 15.38 31.67 0.60
CA GLU A 216 15.85 30.82 -0.48
C GLU A 216 16.16 31.67 -1.71
N LYS A 217 17.41 31.63 -2.17
CA LYS A 217 17.72 32.09 -3.52
C LYS A 217 16.95 31.20 -4.50
N PRO A 218 16.11 31.77 -5.38
CA PRO A 218 15.36 30.97 -6.33
C PRO A 218 16.34 30.09 -7.10
N ARG A 219 16.15 28.75 -7.02
CA ARG A 219 16.97 27.78 -7.75
C ARG A 219 16.95 28.17 -9.22
N ALA A 220 18.10 28.54 -9.78
CA ALA A 220 18.25 28.94 -11.18
C ALA A 220 17.50 27.94 -12.06
N ALA A 221 16.49 28.41 -12.80
CA ALA A 221 15.71 27.56 -13.67
C ALA A 221 16.68 26.87 -14.63
N ARG A 222 16.67 25.53 -14.67
CA ARG A 222 17.46 24.76 -15.64
C ARG A 222 17.20 25.36 -17.03
N PRO A 223 18.27 25.67 -17.80
CA PRO A 223 18.10 26.26 -19.11
C PRO A 223 17.20 25.35 -19.99
N LYS A 224 16.15 25.93 -20.55
CA LYS A 224 15.14 25.23 -21.37
C LYS A 224 15.68 24.65 -22.68
N SER A 225 17.01 24.72 -22.93
CA SER A 225 17.65 24.32 -24.18
C SER A 225 17.72 22.80 -24.40
N GLU A 226 17.77 21.97 -23.34
CA GLU A 226 17.91 20.50 -23.51
C GLU A 226 16.58 19.77 -23.75
N THR A 227 15.44 20.39 -23.43
CA THR A 227 14.12 19.75 -23.67
C THR A 227 13.63 19.91 -25.11
N LYS A 228 14.12 20.90 -25.87
CA LYS A 228 13.73 21.10 -27.27
C LYS A 228 14.41 20.10 -28.21
N SER A 229 15.68 19.74 -27.96
CA SER A 229 16.41 18.76 -28.79
C SER A 229 15.83 17.36 -28.70
N ARG A 230 15.48 16.89 -27.48
CA ARG A 230 14.83 15.57 -27.29
C ARG A 230 13.41 15.48 -27.84
N GLY A 231 12.71 16.60 -27.95
CA GLY A 231 11.39 16.67 -28.58
C GLY A 231 11.47 16.57 -30.11
N ALA A 232 12.47 17.20 -30.71
CA ALA A 232 12.73 17.17 -32.14
C ALA A 232 13.18 15.77 -32.60
N GLU A 233 14.16 15.17 -31.94
CA GLU A 233 14.59 13.79 -32.23
C GLU A 233 13.47 12.75 -32.10
N LYS A 234 12.58 12.86 -31.09
CA LYS A 234 11.42 11.99 -30.99
C LYS A 234 10.37 12.22 -32.08
N ALA A 235 10.24 13.45 -32.57
CA ALA A 235 9.33 13.76 -33.69
C ALA A 235 9.88 13.22 -35.02
N GLU A 236 11.17 13.34 -35.28
CA GLU A 236 11.84 12.78 -36.46
C GLU A 236 11.82 11.25 -36.47
N ALA A 237 12.15 10.60 -35.35
CA ALA A 237 12.07 9.14 -35.21
C ALA A 237 10.63 8.61 -35.38
N LYS A 238 9.61 9.39 -35.00
CA LYS A 238 8.20 9.03 -35.20
C LYS A 238 7.77 9.23 -36.67
N ALA A 239 8.31 10.24 -37.35
CA ALA A 239 8.07 10.50 -38.76
C ALA A 239 8.72 9.41 -39.66
N GLU A 240 9.96 9.00 -39.36
CA GLU A 240 10.64 7.91 -40.07
C GLU A 240 9.93 6.56 -39.90
N ARG A 241 9.48 6.23 -38.66
CA ARG A 241 8.67 5.02 -38.44
C ARG A 241 7.31 5.06 -39.16
N GLY A 242 6.73 6.24 -39.32
CA GLY A 242 5.50 6.45 -40.09
C GLY A 242 5.71 6.25 -41.57
N ALA A 243 6.81 6.73 -42.13
CA ALA A 243 7.20 6.55 -43.53
C ALA A 243 7.54 5.09 -43.86
N ALA A 244 8.30 4.40 -42.98
CA ALA A 244 8.61 2.98 -43.15
C ALA A 244 7.37 2.08 -43.08
N ARG A 245 6.37 2.41 -42.27
CA ARG A 245 5.08 1.68 -42.24
C ARG A 245 4.25 1.88 -43.47
N LYS A 246 4.24 3.08 -44.07
CA LYS A 246 3.53 3.36 -45.35
C LYS A 246 4.18 2.65 -46.51
N SER A 247 5.51 2.57 -46.59
CA SER A 247 6.23 1.84 -47.64
C SER A 247 6.05 0.30 -47.55
N ALA A 248 6.01 -0.25 -46.28
CA ALA A 248 5.73 -1.67 -46.05
C ALA A 248 4.27 -2.03 -46.44
N ALA A 249 3.30 -1.18 -46.10
CA ALA A 249 1.90 -1.37 -46.46
C ALA A 249 1.68 -1.33 -48.00
N LYS A 250 2.45 -0.49 -48.71
CA LYS A 250 2.39 -0.41 -50.17
C LYS A 250 2.98 -1.66 -50.84
N LYS A 251 4.05 -2.23 -50.28
CA LYS A 251 4.65 -3.51 -50.73
C LYS A 251 3.74 -4.71 -50.49
N THR A 252 3.01 -4.76 -49.39
CA THR A 252 2.04 -5.84 -49.11
C THR A 252 0.79 -5.74 -49.98
N ALA A 253 0.31 -4.54 -50.30
CA ALA A 253 -0.80 -4.34 -51.23
C ALA A 253 -0.45 -4.78 -52.67
N HIS A 254 0.75 -4.47 -53.15
CA HIS A 254 1.21 -4.97 -54.47
C HIS A 254 1.37 -6.49 -54.53
N LYS A 255 1.76 -7.13 -53.43
CA LYS A 255 1.90 -8.60 -53.35
C LYS A 255 0.56 -9.33 -53.21
N ALA A 256 -0.49 -8.66 -52.70
CA ALA A 256 -1.84 -9.19 -52.64
C ALA A 256 -2.54 -9.17 -54.02
N VAL A 257 -2.32 -8.11 -54.81
CA VAL A 257 -2.88 -7.99 -56.19
C VAL A 257 -2.25 -9.03 -57.11
N ALA A 258 -0.95 -9.35 -56.96
CA ALA A 258 -0.28 -10.35 -57.79
C ALA A 258 -0.69 -11.81 -57.46
N LYS A 259 -1.32 -12.05 -56.29
CA LYS A 259 -1.78 -13.39 -55.88
C LYS A 259 -3.24 -13.69 -56.29
N SER A 260 -4.03 -12.68 -56.69
CA SER A 260 -5.43 -12.86 -57.12
C SER A 260 -5.61 -13.25 -58.61
N ALA A 261 -4.51 -13.41 -59.39
CA ALA A 261 -4.52 -13.74 -60.78
C ALA A 261 -4.28 -15.23 -61.11
N LYS A 262 -4.48 -16.16 -60.15
CA LYS A 262 -4.44 -17.62 -60.45
C LYS A 262 -5.86 -18.21 -60.35
N PRO A 263 -6.28 -19.04 -61.36
CA PRO A 263 -7.64 -19.57 -61.43
C PRO A 263 -7.94 -20.59 -60.35
N LYS A 264 -9.18 -20.57 -59.84
CA LYS A 264 -9.73 -21.50 -58.83
C LYS A 264 -9.88 -22.90 -59.43
N PRO A 265 -9.54 -23.95 -58.69
CA PRO A 265 -10.06 -25.28 -58.97
C PRO A 265 -11.44 -25.47 -58.33
N GLU A 266 -12.30 -26.20 -59.05
CA GLU A 266 -13.69 -26.48 -58.76
C GLU A 266 -13.97 -27.15 -57.42
N ALA A 267 -15.05 -26.73 -56.77
CA ALA A 267 -15.52 -27.21 -55.49
C ALA A 267 -16.33 -28.50 -55.65
N LYS A 268 -15.92 -29.57 -55.00
CA LYS A 268 -16.73 -30.77 -54.70
C LYS A 268 -17.63 -30.52 -53.49
N SER A 269 -18.94 -30.66 -53.70
CA SER A 269 -20.01 -30.56 -52.72
C SER A 269 -19.92 -31.67 -51.67
N VAL A 270 -19.84 -31.30 -50.36
CA VAL A 270 -20.04 -32.21 -49.24
C VAL A 270 -21.28 -31.78 -48.50
N LYS A 271 -22.25 -32.71 -48.41
CA LYS A 271 -23.58 -32.61 -47.77
C LYS A 271 -23.42 -32.44 -46.24
N LYS A 272 -24.18 -31.49 -45.70
CA LYS A 272 -24.42 -31.34 -44.25
C LYS A 272 -25.36 -32.43 -43.75
N PRO A 273 -25.14 -33.04 -42.58
CA PRO A 273 -26.16 -33.82 -41.88
C PRO A 273 -27.07 -32.93 -41.05
N ALA A 274 -28.36 -33.31 -41.01
CA ALA A 274 -29.49 -32.60 -40.44
C ALA A 274 -29.51 -32.62 -38.90
N ALA A 275 -29.92 -31.51 -38.29
CA ALA A 275 -30.22 -31.39 -36.88
C ALA A 275 -31.51 -32.09 -36.49
N LYS A 276 -31.46 -32.98 -35.48
CA LYS A 276 -32.65 -33.57 -34.84
C LYS A 276 -33.20 -32.59 -33.80
N LYS A 277 -34.44 -32.14 -34.03
CA LYS A 277 -35.36 -31.54 -33.06
C LYS A 277 -35.88 -32.62 -32.11
N SER A 278 -35.73 -32.48 -30.81
CA SER A 278 -36.51 -33.25 -29.84
C SER A 278 -37.60 -32.35 -29.27
N ALA A 279 -38.83 -32.85 -29.48
CA ALA A 279 -40.06 -32.23 -29.05
C ALA A 279 -40.32 -32.37 -27.55
N GLY A 280 -40.90 -31.32 -26.98
CA GLY A 280 -41.36 -31.30 -25.62
C GLY A 280 -42.62 -32.15 -25.39
N LYS A 281 -42.76 -32.66 -24.16
CA LYS A 281 -44.02 -33.23 -23.67
C LYS A 281 -44.40 -32.59 -22.34
N LYS A 282 -45.45 -31.77 -22.36
CA LYS A 282 -46.28 -31.36 -21.22
C LYS A 282 -47.16 -32.53 -20.77
N LYS A 283 -47.35 -32.69 -19.48
CA LYS A 283 -48.53 -33.16 -18.71
C LYS A 283 -48.09 -33.18 -17.26
N GLY A 284 -48.70 -32.56 -16.25
CA GLY A 284 -50.13 -32.37 -15.96
C GLY A 284 -50.59 -33.39 -14.91
N LYS A 285 -50.42 -33.07 -13.67
CA LYS A 285 -51.36 -33.13 -12.53
C LYS A 285 -50.61 -32.78 -11.24
#